data_92f0801fe1cdf835f0a7c713af2a14c5
#
_entry.id   92f0801fe1cdf835f0a7c713af2a14c5
#
_cell.length_a   1.000
_cell.length_b   1.000
_cell.length_c   1.000
_cell.angle_alpha   90.00
_cell.angle_beta   90.00
_cell.angle_gamma   90.00
#
_symmetry.space_group_name_H-M   'P 1'
#
loop_
_entity.id
_entity.type
_entity.pdbx_description
1 polymer ?
#
loop_
_entity_poly.entity_id
_entity_poly.type
_entity_poly.pdbx_seq_one_letter_code
_entity_poly.pdbx_strand_id
1 'polypeptide(L)'
;MDEDVANLDREALVAEVKRLRAGIREHRDSSGHELCWHHPKLWGLLPEKSDPLPTVPAWPQFLRGCLKYRESLDRQLPTAPRMERELEENG
;
A
#
# COMPACT_ATOMS: atom_id res chain seq x y z
N MET A 1 18.13 -10.58 -5.58
CA MET A 1 16.82 -9.94 -5.60
C MET A 1 16.91 -8.44 -5.91
N ASP A 2 17.87 -7.74 -5.31
CA ASP A 2 18.02 -6.31 -5.56
C ASP A 2 19.31 -5.98 -6.31
N GLU A 3 19.88 -6.98 -6.97
CA GLU A 3 21.11 -6.82 -7.75
C GLU A 3 20.91 -5.85 -8.92
N ASP A 4 19.72 -5.81 -9.47
CA ASP A 4 19.37 -4.87 -10.55
C ASP A 4 19.51 -3.42 -10.10
N VAL A 5 19.17 -3.12 -8.84
CA VAL A 5 19.30 -1.78 -8.28
C VAL A 5 20.76 -1.35 -8.22
N ALA A 6 21.64 -2.28 -7.82
CA ALA A 6 23.07 -1.99 -7.74
C ALA A 6 23.70 -1.66 -9.11
N ASN A 7 23.07 -2.09 -10.20
CA ASN A 7 23.55 -1.86 -11.55
C ASN A 7 22.98 -0.60 -12.21
N LEU A 8 22.08 0.12 -11.52
CA LEU A 8 21.50 1.34 -12.05
C LEU A 8 22.44 2.54 -11.85
N ASP A 9 22.50 3.42 -12.83
CA ASP A 9 23.21 4.68 -12.65
C ASP A 9 22.38 5.65 -11.81
N ARG A 10 22.96 6.84 -11.51
CA ARG A 10 22.30 7.82 -10.65
C ARG A 10 20.95 8.27 -11.19
N GLU A 11 20.87 8.54 -12.49
CA GLU A 11 19.62 9.02 -13.10
C GLU A 11 18.55 7.92 -13.03
N ALA A 12 18.93 6.69 -13.32
CA ALA A 12 18.01 5.56 -13.25
C ALA A 12 17.56 5.30 -11.81
N LEU A 13 18.46 5.44 -10.83
CA LEU A 13 18.09 5.30 -9.42
C LEU A 13 17.11 6.38 -8.99
N VAL A 14 17.33 7.64 -9.40
CA VAL A 14 16.42 8.73 -9.08
C VAL A 14 15.02 8.46 -9.68
N ALA A 15 14.98 8.02 -10.94
CA ALA A 15 13.73 7.69 -11.61
C ALA A 15 13.00 6.56 -10.89
N GLU A 16 13.73 5.54 -10.45
CA GLU A 16 13.16 4.40 -9.72
C GLU A 16 12.57 4.84 -8.38
N VAL A 17 13.29 5.66 -7.63
CA VAL A 17 12.79 6.16 -6.35
C VAL A 17 11.53 7.00 -6.55
N LYS A 18 11.50 7.87 -7.56
CA LYS A 18 10.31 8.67 -7.86
C LYS A 18 9.12 7.81 -8.23
N ARG A 19 9.35 6.77 -9.02
CA ARG A 19 8.30 5.83 -9.42
C ARG A 19 7.72 5.11 -8.21
N LEU A 20 8.59 4.62 -7.32
CA LEU A 20 8.15 3.91 -6.12
C LEU A 20 7.38 4.83 -5.18
N ARG A 21 7.84 6.05 -4.99
CA ARG A 21 7.15 7.03 -4.16
C ARG A 21 5.79 7.39 -4.73
N ALA A 22 5.70 7.56 -6.05
CA ALA A 22 4.43 7.83 -6.71
C ALA A 22 3.46 6.68 -6.51
N GLY A 23 3.93 5.44 -6.60
CA GLY A 23 3.11 4.25 -6.37
C GLY A 23 2.60 4.18 -4.93
N ILE A 24 3.45 4.50 -3.97
CA ILE A 24 3.05 4.52 -2.55
C ILE A 24 1.98 5.57 -2.31
N ARG A 25 2.15 6.77 -2.88
CA ARG A 25 1.16 7.84 -2.72
C ARG A 25 -0.17 7.50 -3.37
N GLU A 26 -0.13 6.91 -4.54
CA GLU A 26 -1.33 6.46 -5.23
C GLU A 26 -2.07 5.42 -4.40
N HIS A 27 -1.35 4.47 -3.81
CA HIS A 27 -1.93 3.46 -2.94
C HIS A 27 -2.56 4.11 -1.69
N ARG A 28 -1.83 5.02 -1.05
CA ARG A 28 -2.31 5.75 0.13
C ARG A 28 -3.63 6.48 -0.16
N ASP A 29 -3.73 7.10 -1.33
CA ASP A 29 -4.85 7.97 -1.68
C ASP A 29 -6.00 7.22 -2.35
N SER A 30 -5.83 5.92 -2.61
CA SER A 30 -6.88 5.14 -3.25
C SER A 30 -7.93 4.69 -2.24
N SER A 31 -9.16 4.53 -2.73
CA SER A 31 -10.29 4.15 -1.88
C SER A 31 -10.10 2.75 -1.28
N GLY A 32 -10.28 2.65 0.02
CA GLY A 32 -10.14 1.40 0.76
C GLY A 32 -8.72 1.03 1.13
N HIS A 33 -7.72 1.71 0.56
CA HIS A 33 -6.31 1.43 0.81
C HIS A 33 -5.69 2.37 1.84
N GLU A 34 -6.37 3.43 2.21
CA GLU A 34 -5.90 4.36 3.24
C GLU A 34 -5.67 3.69 4.59
N LEU A 35 -6.30 2.54 4.82
CA LEU A 35 -6.10 1.77 6.04
C LEU A 35 -4.66 1.27 6.18
N CYS A 36 -4.01 0.99 5.07
CA CYS A 36 -2.61 0.57 5.06
C CYS A 36 -1.70 1.67 5.60
N TRP A 37 -2.07 2.92 5.39
CA TRP A 37 -1.28 4.07 5.82
C TRP A 37 -1.26 4.25 7.33
N HIS A 38 -2.14 3.58 8.05
CA HIS A 38 -2.13 3.63 9.51
C HIS A 38 -0.94 2.87 10.10
N HIS A 39 -0.26 2.06 9.30
CA HIS A 39 0.92 1.35 9.76
C HIS A 39 2.13 2.27 9.71
N PRO A 40 2.79 2.52 10.86
CA PRO A 40 3.87 3.51 10.91
C PRO A 40 5.09 3.17 10.05
N LYS A 41 5.28 1.90 9.72
CA LYS A 41 6.39 1.49 8.85
C LYS A 41 6.30 2.10 7.46
N LEU A 42 5.10 2.43 6.98
CA LEU A 42 4.93 3.05 5.68
C LEU A 42 5.25 4.53 5.67
N TRP A 43 5.06 5.20 6.79
CA TRP A 43 5.28 6.64 6.89
C TRP A 43 6.73 7.03 6.58
N GLY A 44 7.67 6.20 7.02
CA GLY A 44 9.08 6.47 6.84
C GLY A 44 9.58 6.32 5.42
N LEU A 45 8.77 5.76 4.54
CA LEU A 45 9.16 5.54 3.15
C LEU A 45 8.98 6.77 2.27
N LEU A 46 8.24 7.76 2.74
CA LEU A 46 8.01 9.00 2.01
C LEU A 46 8.62 10.18 2.76
N PRO A 47 9.12 11.21 2.04
CA PRO A 47 9.69 12.39 2.69
C PRO A 47 8.67 13.18 3.51
N GLU A 48 7.40 13.13 3.15
CA GLU A 48 6.33 13.79 3.91
C GLU A 48 5.93 13.01 5.16
N LYS A 49 6.39 11.77 5.30
CA LYS A 49 6.12 10.90 6.45
C LYS A 49 4.62 10.78 6.73
N SER A 50 4.15 11.32 7.84
CA SER A 50 2.76 11.19 8.27
C SER A 50 1.89 12.39 7.85
N ASP A 51 2.23 13.05 6.75
CA ASP A 51 1.40 14.13 6.21
C ASP A 51 0.79 13.65 4.87
N PRO A 52 -0.54 13.47 4.75
CA PRO A 52 -1.52 13.74 5.81
C PRO A 52 -1.48 12.74 6.96
N LEU A 53 -1.75 13.22 8.15
CA LEU A 53 -1.76 12.39 9.35
C LEU A 53 -2.94 11.41 9.28
N PRO A 54 -2.70 10.10 9.39
CA PRO A 54 -3.77 9.13 9.34
C PRO A 54 -4.61 9.17 10.62
N THR A 55 -5.92 9.11 10.45
CA THR A 55 -6.86 9.06 11.57
C THR A 55 -7.46 7.67 11.61
N VAL A 56 -7.24 6.96 12.72
CA VAL A 56 -7.74 5.59 12.85
C VAL A 56 -9.27 5.61 12.94
N PRO A 57 -9.95 4.93 12.00
CA PRO A 57 -11.41 4.91 12.01
C PRO A 57 -11.95 3.98 13.11
N ALA A 58 -13.17 4.27 13.56
CA ALA A 58 -13.87 3.38 14.46
C ALA A 58 -14.15 2.03 13.75
N TRP A 59 -14.42 0.98 14.52
CA TRP A 59 -14.59 -0.35 13.96
C TRP A 59 -15.61 -0.45 12.82
N PRO A 60 -16.81 0.16 12.92
CA PRO A 60 -17.75 0.06 11.81
C PRO A 60 -17.21 0.66 10.50
N GLN A 61 -16.55 1.81 10.59
CA GLN A 61 -15.94 2.45 9.44
C GLN A 61 -14.77 1.65 8.91
N PHE A 62 -13.96 1.08 9.81
CA PHE A 62 -12.84 0.23 9.43
C PHE A 62 -13.32 -0.98 8.63
N LEU A 63 -14.37 -1.65 9.12
CA LEU A 63 -14.90 -2.82 8.44
C LEU A 63 -15.47 -2.46 7.06
N ARG A 64 -16.13 -1.31 6.95
CA ARG A 64 -16.61 -0.85 5.64
C ARG A 64 -15.46 -0.58 4.67
N GLY A 65 -14.34 -0.06 5.17
CA GLY A 65 -13.14 0.11 4.36
C GLY A 65 -12.59 -1.22 3.87
N CYS A 66 -12.59 -2.25 4.71
CA CYS A 66 -12.18 -3.59 4.33
C CYS A 66 -13.08 -4.15 3.22
N LEU A 67 -14.38 -3.94 3.33
CA LEU A 67 -15.33 -4.37 2.30
C LEU A 67 -15.05 -3.68 0.96
N LYS A 68 -14.79 -2.39 0.97
CA LYS A 68 -14.45 -1.64 -0.23
C LYS A 68 -13.18 -2.17 -0.89
N TYR A 69 -12.18 -2.47 -0.08
CA TYR A 69 -10.95 -3.04 -0.58
C TYR A 69 -11.20 -4.38 -1.26
N ARG A 70 -11.99 -5.24 -0.61
CA ARG A 70 -12.32 -6.56 -1.17
C ARG A 70 -13.12 -6.43 -2.46
N GLU A 71 -14.06 -5.52 -2.53
CA GLU A 71 -14.81 -5.26 -3.76
C GLU A 71 -13.90 -4.81 -4.90
N SER A 72 -12.92 -3.97 -4.59
CA SER A 72 -11.92 -3.53 -5.56
C SER A 72 -11.10 -4.70 -6.09
N LEU A 73 -10.67 -5.61 -5.21
CA LEU A 73 -9.95 -6.80 -5.63
C LEU A 73 -10.80 -7.68 -6.54
N ASP A 74 -12.07 -7.85 -6.21
CA ASP A 74 -12.96 -8.68 -7.02
C ASP A 74 -13.15 -8.10 -8.42
N ARG A 75 -13.16 -6.78 -8.55
CA ARG A 75 -13.26 -6.14 -9.86
C ARG A 75 -11.97 -6.23 -10.67
N GLN A 76 -10.84 -6.07 -10.00
CA GLN A 76 -9.54 -6.04 -10.68
C GLN A 76 -8.97 -7.44 -10.93
N LEU A 77 -9.27 -8.38 -10.05
CA LEU A 77 -8.74 -9.73 -10.10
C LEU A 77 -9.88 -10.76 -9.96
N PRO A 78 -10.83 -10.76 -10.91
CA PRO A 78 -12.01 -11.64 -10.79
C PRO A 78 -11.67 -13.12 -10.84
N THR A 79 -10.55 -13.49 -11.45
CA THR A 79 -10.15 -14.89 -11.59
C THR A 79 -9.03 -15.29 -10.65
N ALA A 80 -8.63 -14.41 -9.72
CA ALA A 80 -7.58 -14.74 -8.77
C ALA A 80 -8.00 -15.91 -7.90
N PRO A 81 -7.08 -16.84 -7.58
CA PRO A 81 -7.39 -17.95 -6.68
C PRO A 81 -7.88 -17.45 -5.33
N ARG A 82 -8.85 -18.17 -4.78
CA ARG A 82 -9.41 -17.86 -3.47
C ARG A 82 -8.85 -18.83 -2.44
N MET A 83 -8.69 -18.34 -1.23
CA MET A 83 -8.14 -19.09 -0.13
C MET A 83 -9.17 -19.17 0.98
N GLU A 84 -9.41 -20.36 1.51
CA GLU A 84 -10.41 -20.58 2.56
C GLU A 84 -9.82 -20.59 3.97
N ARG A 85 -8.53 -20.55 4.08
CA ARG A 85 -7.83 -20.52 5.38
C ARG A 85 -7.56 -19.09 5.80
N GLU A 86 -7.34 -18.89 7.08
CA GLU A 86 -7.02 -17.59 7.61
C GLU A 86 -5.63 -17.12 7.17
N LEU A 87 -5.49 -15.82 6.99
CA LEU A 87 -4.19 -15.21 6.74
C LEU A 87 -3.37 -15.23 8.03
N GLU A 88 -2.11 -15.61 7.90
CA GLU A 88 -1.18 -15.53 9.02
C GLU A 88 -0.75 -14.09 9.21
N GLU A 89 -0.68 -13.66 10.47
CA GLU A 89 -0.14 -12.35 10.78
C GLU A 89 1.38 -12.38 10.61
N ASN A 90 1.85 -11.62 9.64
CA ASN A 90 3.27 -11.39 9.46
C ASN A 90 3.59 -10.02 10.07
N GLY A 91 3.64 -10.02 11.35
CA GLY A 91 3.76 -8.90 12.23
C GLY A 91 4.66 -7.73 11.93
#